data_5b1be031d6980ea5d524ff6887405cc9
#
_entry.id   5b1be031d6980ea5d524ff6887405cc9
#
_cell.length_a   1.000
_cell.length_b   1.000
_cell.length_c   1.000
_cell.angle_alpha   90.00
_cell.angle_beta   90.00
_cell.angle_gamma   90.00
#
_symmetry.space_group_name_H-M   'P 1'
#
loop_
_entity.id
_entity.type
_entity.pdbx_description
1 polymer ?
#
loop_
_entity_poly.entity_id
_entity_poly.type
_entity_poly.pdbx_seq_one_letter_code
_entity_poly.pdbx_strand_id
1 'polypeptide(L)'
;ALFVGSGKADEIKAAVQTYQARGVIFDQALSPAQQRNLEQHLGVPVADRTALILDIFAARAQSHEGKLQVELARLQYQATRLVRRWTHLERQTGGIGLRGGPGEAQIELDRRMIGERIKTVKSRLEKVKKQHQTQRRAREKSGALRVSLVGYTNAGKSTLFNALTKARSLAADQLFATLDTTTRQMW
;
A
#
# COMPACT_ATOMS: atom_id res chain seq x y z
N ALA A 1 -12.35 15.66 -14.25
CA ALA A 1 -13.42 15.71 -13.25
C ALA A 1 -12.81 15.52 -11.87
N LEU A 2 -13.32 16.24 -10.87
CA LEU A 2 -13.05 16.03 -9.45
C LEU A 2 -13.86 14.82 -8.97
N PHE A 3 -13.44 14.19 -7.90
CA PHE A 3 -14.20 13.09 -7.26
C PHE A 3 -15.50 13.61 -6.60
N VAL A 4 -15.45 14.84 -6.11
CA VAL A 4 -16.57 15.57 -5.51
C VAL A 4 -17.02 16.73 -6.41
N GLY A 5 -18.22 17.26 -6.17
CA GLY A 5 -18.69 18.45 -6.86
C GLY A 5 -17.79 19.67 -6.59
N SER A 6 -17.79 20.66 -7.50
CA SER A 6 -16.92 21.84 -7.41
C SER A 6 -17.11 22.60 -6.10
N GLY A 7 -18.36 22.87 -5.71
CA GLY A 7 -18.65 23.57 -4.43
C GLY A 7 -18.10 22.83 -3.22
N LYS A 8 -18.17 21.48 -3.18
CA LYS A 8 -17.57 20.70 -2.08
C LYS A 8 -16.06 20.74 -2.11
N ALA A 9 -15.45 20.77 -3.29
CA ALA A 9 -14.00 20.93 -3.42
C ALA A 9 -13.54 22.31 -2.89
N ASP A 10 -14.32 23.36 -3.13
CA ASP A 10 -14.04 24.71 -2.62
C ASP A 10 -14.19 24.78 -1.08
N GLU A 11 -15.20 24.12 -0.52
CA GLU A 11 -15.34 23.99 0.95
C GLU A 11 -14.12 23.28 1.56
N ILE A 12 -13.67 22.17 0.95
CA ILE A 12 -12.48 21.44 1.41
C ILE A 12 -11.24 22.34 1.31
N LYS A 13 -11.11 23.12 0.23
CA LYS A 13 -10.00 24.06 0.07
C LYS A 13 -9.99 25.14 1.16
N ALA A 14 -11.13 25.71 1.47
CA ALA A 14 -11.28 26.67 2.54
C ALA A 14 -10.91 26.04 3.91
N ALA A 15 -11.36 24.81 4.17
CA ALA A 15 -11.00 24.07 5.37
C ALA A 15 -9.50 23.80 5.47
N VAL A 16 -8.84 23.40 4.36
CA VAL A 16 -7.38 23.21 4.29
C VAL A 16 -6.65 24.49 4.72
N GLN A 17 -7.10 25.64 4.24
CA GLN A 17 -6.50 26.94 4.59
C GLN A 17 -6.77 27.31 6.06
N THR A 18 -8.01 27.16 6.53
CA THR A 18 -8.41 27.50 7.90
C THR A 18 -7.65 26.66 8.93
N TYR A 19 -7.54 25.35 8.69
CA TYR A 19 -6.87 24.43 9.62
C TYR A 19 -5.38 24.25 9.33
N GLN A 20 -4.83 24.93 8.33
CA GLN A 20 -3.44 24.76 7.87
C GLN A 20 -3.10 23.29 7.64
N ALA A 21 -4.03 22.55 7.05
CA ALA A 21 -3.87 21.11 6.83
C ALA A 21 -2.74 20.82 5.83
N ARG A 22 -1.89 19.86 6.15
CA ARG A 22 -0.76 19.45 5.30
C ARG A 22 -1.15 18.48 4.19
N GLY A 23 -2.39 17.99 4.19
CA GLY A 23 -2.92 17.06 3.20
C GLY A 23 -4.37 16.72 3.49
N VAL A 24 -5.01 16.04 2.52
CA VAL A 24 -6.41 15.63 2.61
C VAL A 24 -6.49 14.12 2.34
N ILE A 25 -7.28 13.41 3.15
CA ILE A 25 -7.53 11.99 3.00
C ILE A 25 -8.98 11.77 2.59
N PHE A 26 -9.19 11.03 1.50
CA PHE A 26 -10.50 10.58 1.06
C PHE A 26 -10.73 9.14 1.49
N ASP A 27 -11.85 8.85 2.17
CA ASP A 27 -12.23 7.50 2.60
C ASP A 27 -12.81 6.65 1.45
N GLN A 28 -12.30 6.84 0.26
CA GLN A 28 -12.63 6.04 -0.92
C GLN A 28 -11.42 5.96 -1.85
N ALA A 29 -11.41 4.94 -2.72
CA ALA A 29 -10.38 4.84 -3.74
C ALA A 29 -10.57 5.93 -4.81
N LEU A 30 -9.52 6.69 -5.08
CA LEU A 30 -9.50 7.71 -6.12
C LEU A 30 -8.83 7.15 -7.38
N SER A 31 -9.35 7.51 -8.55
CA SER A 31 -8.59 7.31 -9.78
C SER A 31 -7.36 8.25 -9.80
N PRO A 32 -6.27 7.87 -10.49
CA PRO A 32 -5.09 8.74 -10.60
C PRO A 32 -5.38 10.14 -11.14
N ALA A 33 -6.39 10.26 -12.04
CA ALA A 33 -6.81 11.54 -12.57
C ALA A 33 -7.57 12.39 -11.54
N GLN A 34 -8.45 11.77 -10.76
CA GLN A 34 -9.19 12.45 -9.69
C GLN A 34 -8.24 12.95 -8.60
N GLN A 35 -7.31 12.10 -8.15
CA GLN A 35 -6.32 12.48 -7.15
C GLN A 35 -5.52 13.71 -7.60
N ARG A 36 -4.97 13.69 -8.82
CA ARG A 36 -4.21 14.80 -9.38
C ARG A 36 -5.03 16.09 -9.46
N ASN A 37 -6.27 16.00 -9.97
CA ASN A 37 -7.12 17.17 -10.09
C ASN A 37 -7.47 17.77 -8.73
N LEU A 38 -7.68 16.92 -7.72
CA LEU A 38 -7.88 17.37 -6.34
C LEU A 38 -6.62 18.02 -5.77
N GLU A 39 -5.44 17.43 -5.95
CA GLU A 39 -4.16 18.01 -5.51
C GLU A 39 -3.93 19.40 -6.12
N GLN A 40 -4.22 19.54 -7.42
CA GLN A 40 -4.12 20.84 -8.11
C GLN A 40 -5.12 21.88 -7.58
N HIS A 41 -6.35 21.45 -7.31
CA HIS A 41 -7.39 22.35 -6.81
C HIS A 41 -7.16 22.78 -5.37
N LEU A 42 -6.77 21.84 -4.51
CA LEU A 42 -6.58 22.03 -3.07
C LEU A 42 -5.21 22.66 -2.71
N GLY A 43 -4.19 22.46 -3.56
CA GLY A 43 -2.82 22.93 -3.31
C GLY A 43 -2.06 22.14 -2.26
N VAL A 44 -2.58 20.99 -1.84
CA VAL A 44 -1.97 20.09 -0.84
C VAL A 44 -2.03 18.64 -1.34
N PRO A 45 -1.16 17.75 -0.85
CA PRO A 45 -1.21 16.32 -1.16
C PRO A 45 -2.56 15.69 -0.82
N VAL A 46 -3.02 14.79 -1.69
CA VAL A 46 -4.26 14.03 -1.50
C VAL A 46 -3.94 12.55 -1.42
N ALA A 47 -4.34 11.91 -0.35
CA ALA A 47 -4.29 10.47 -0.20
C ALA A 47 -5.69 9.86 -0.30
N ASP A 48 -5.79 8.65 -0.84
CA ASP A 48 -7.02 7.88 -0.79
C ASP A 48 -6.94 6.79 0.30
N ARG A 49 -8.06 6.13 0.56
CA ARG A 49 -8.15 5.03 1.53
C ARG A 49 -7.09 3.95 1.28
N THR A 50 -6.82 3.60 0.02
CA THR A 50 -5.84 2.56 -0.34
C THR A 50 -4.42 2.98 0.04
N ALA A 51 -4.03 4.23 -0.26
CA ALA A 51 -2.74 4.77 0.13
C ALA A 51 -2.55 4.74 1.65
N LEU A 52 -3.56 5.20 2.40
CA LEU A 52 -3.53 5.20 3.86
C LEU A 52 -3.38 3.79 4.44
N ILE A 53 -4.14 2.81 3.93
CA ILE A 53 -4.04 1.41 4.36
C ILE A 53 -2.63 0.85 4.07
N LEU A 54 -2.07 1.13 2.91
CA LEU A 54 -0.72 0.69 2.55
C LEU A 54 0.35 1.31 3.46
N ASP A 55 0.18 2.56 3.88
CA ASP A 55 1.08 3.22 4.82
C ASP A 55 0.97 2.61 6.23
N ILE A 56 -0.25 2.32 6.69
CA ILE A 56 -0.47 1.60 7.94
C ILE A 56 0.20 0.21 7.89
N PHE A 57 0.04 -0.52 6.79
CA PHE A 57 0.68 -1.83 6.62
C PHE A 57 2.20 -1.72 6.60
N ALA A 58 2.77 -0.70 5.95
CA ALA A 58 4.21 -0.47 5.95
C ALA A 58 4.76 -0.20 7.36
N ALA A 59 4.01 0.53 8.18
CA ALA A 59 4.38 0.78 9.58
C ALA A 59 4.23 -0.45 10.47
N ARG A 60 3.33 -1.39 10.15
CA ARG A 60 3.01 -2.57 10.96
C ARG A 60 3.76 -3.83 10.55
N ALA A 61 4.22 -3.95 9.32
CA ALA A 61 4.95 -5.11 8.85
C ALA A 61 6.29 -5.25 9.56
N GLN A 62 6.46 -6.32 10.32
CA GLN A 62 7.70 -6.62 11.06
C GLN A 62 8.46 -7.76 10.41
N SER A 63 7.77 -8.79 9.91
CA SER A 63 8.40 -9.93 9.27
C SER A 63 9.00 -9.54 7.90
N HIS A 64 10.01 -10.29 7.49
CA HIS A 64 10.61 -10.12 6.16
C HIS A 64 9.58 -10.35 5.04
N GLU A 65 8.71 -11.36 5.18
CA GLU A 65 7.65 -11.64 4.23
C GLU A 65 6.63 -10.49 4.18
N GLY A 66 6.14 -10.03 5.33
CA GLY A 66 5.17 -8.92 5.42
C GLY A 66 5.71 -7.65 4.78
N LYS A 67 6.98 -7.29 5.04
CA LYS A 67 7.63 -6.13 4.41
C LYS A 67 7.68 -6.25 2.90
N LEU A 68 8.03 -7.43 2.36
CA LEU A 68 8.05 -7.67 0.91
C LEU A 68 6.65 -7.62 0.30
N GLN A 69 5.63 -8.15 0.99
CA GLN A 69 4.24 -8.11 0.52
C GLN A 69 3.73 -6.66 0.46
N VAL A 70 3.99 -5.87 1.48
CA VAL A 70 3.62 -4.44 1.52
C VAL A 70 4.39 -3.65 0.46
N GLU A 71 5.70 -3.90 0.31
CA GLU A 71 6.51 -3.26 -0.73
C GLU A 71 5.93 -3.57 -2.12
N LEU A 72 5.56 -4.82 -2.39
CA LEU A 72 4.94 -5.22 -3.65
C LEU A 72 3.62 -4.47 -3.89
N ALA A 73 2.75 -4.42 -2.89
CA ALA A 73 1.46 -3.73 -3.00
C ALA A 73 1.64 -2.22 -3.24
N ARG A 74 2.60 -1.58 -2.56
CA ARG A 74 2.94 -0.15 -2.79
C ARG A 74 3.47 0.11 -4.19
N LEU A 75 4.37 -0.73 -4.69
CA LEU A 75 4.92 -0.60 -6.05
C LEU A 75 3.82 -0.78 -7.10
N GLN A 76 2.92 -1.75 -6.92
CA GLN A 76 1.77 -1.94 -7.81
C GLN A 76 0.83 -0.74 -7.79
N TYR A 77 0.52 -0.21 -6.62
CA TYR A 77 -0.27 1.01 -6.47
C TYR A 77 0.40 2.21 -7.16
N GLN A 78 1.69 2.43 -6.94
CA GLN A 78 2.45 3.50 -7.60
C GLN A 78 2.49 3.34 -9.11
N ALA A 79 2.69 2.12 -9.62
CA ALA A 79 2.71 1.83 -11.07
C ALA A 79 1.42 2.28 -11.77
N THR A 80 0.25 2.15 -11.12
CA THR A 80 -1.03 2.63 -11.68
C THR A 80 -1.13 4.15 -11.74
N ARG A 81 -0.34 4.86 -10.93
CA ARG A 81 -0.39 6.33 -10.82
C ARG A 81 0.66 7.05 -11.64
N LEU A 82 1.74 6.38 -12.04
CA LEU A 82 2.78 6.96 -12.91
C LEU A 82 2.24 7.38 -14.27
N VAL A 83 1.36 6.59 -14.86
CA VAL A 83 0.87 6.76 -16.25
C VAL A 83 0.21 8.11 -16.51
N ARG A 84 -0.13 8.89 -15.46
CA ARG A 84 -0.89 10.14 -15.61
C ARG A 84 -0.32 11.33 -14.85
N ARG A 85 0.84 11.18 -14.22
CA ARG A 85 1.45 12.27 -13.44
C ARG A 85 2.14 13.32 -14.33
N TRP A 86 2.50 12.94 -15.55
CA TRP A 86 3.37 13.71 -16.45
C TRP A 86 2.70 14.33 -17.67
N THR A 87 1.39 14.19 -17.85
CA THR A 87 0.66 14.81 -19.00
C THR A 87 0.70 16.34 -19.04
N HIS A 88 1.29 16.99 -18.05
CA HIS A 88 1.52 18.44 -18.06
C HIS A 88 2.71 18.86 -18.92
N LEU A 89 3.75 18.02 -19.02
CA LEU A 89 4.96 18.35 -19.76
C LEU A 89 4.78 18.26 -21.27
N GLU A 90 3.82 17.44 -21.71
CA GLU A 90 3.48 17.34 -23.16
C GLU A 90 2.93 18.63 -23.75
N ARG A 91 2.26 19.46 -22.95
CA ARG A 91 1.65 20.72 -23.43
C ARG A 91 2.61 21.91 -23.44
N GLN A 92 3.77 21.84 -22.77
CA GLN A 92 4.73 22.94 -22.73
C GLN A 92 5.76 22.89 -23.84
N THR A 93 5.88 21.82 -24.59
CA THR A 93 6.82 21.69 -25.72
C THR A 93 6.08 21.72 -27.05
N GLY A 94 5.43 22.83 -27.38
CA GLY A 94 5.06 23.20 -28.74
C GLY A 94 6.31 23.59 -29.53
N GLY A 95 6.95 22.63 -30.17
CA GLY A 95 8.17 22.86 -30.96
C GLY A 95 8.53 21.66 -31.82
N ILE A 96 8.06 21.69 -33.07
CA ILE A 96 8.65 21.06 -34.29
C ILE A 96 9.49 19.79 -34.08
N GLY A 97 8.88 18.62 -34.32
CA GLY A 97 9.56 17.58 -35.09
C GLY A 97 10.36 16.52 -34.40
N LEU A 98 10.22 16.26 -33.08
CA LEU A 98 10.81 15.05 -32.44
C LEU A 98 9.71 14.22 -31.78
N ARG A 99 9.46 13.02 -32.30
CA ARG A 99 8.60 12.00 -31.68
C ARG A 99 9.21 11.60 -30.33
N GLY A 100 8.51 11.92 -29.24
CA GLY A 100 8.92 11.59 -27.87
C GLY A 100 9.63 12.77 -27.19
N GLY A 101 8.89 13.59 -26.44
CA GLY A 101 9.47 14.63 -25.58
C GLY A 101 10.22 14.04 -24.38
N PRO A 102 11.13 14.80 -23.73
CA PRO A 102 11.90 14.34 -22.58
C PRO A 102 11.04 13.81 -21.42
N GLY A 103 9.77 14.20 -21.36
CA GLY A 103 8.79 13.70 -20.39
C GLY A 103 8.32 12.26 -20.65
N GLU A 104 8.14 11.85 -21.91
CA GLU A 104 7.77 10.47 -22.26
C GLU A 104 8.90 9.50 -21.94
N ALA A 105 10.14 9.86 -22.27
CA ALA A 105 11.32 9.07 -21.95
C ALA A 105 11.46 8.86 -20.42
N GLN A 106 11.18 9.88 -19.62
CA GLN A 106 11.27 9.77 -18.16
C GLN A 106 10.16 8.87 -17.59
N ILE A 107 8.93 8.96 -18.10
CA ILE A 107 7.82 8.09 -17.68
C ILE A 107 8.12 6.62 -17.99
N GLU A 108 8.64 6.36 -19.19
CA GLU A 108 9.02 4.99 -19.58
C GLU A 108 10.14 4.44 -18.71
N LEU A 109 11.13 5.28 -18.38
CA LEU A 109 12.21 4.91 -17.47
C LEU A 109 11.66 4.57 -16.07
N ASP A 110 10.84 5.45 -15.51
CA ASP A 110 10.23 5.24 -14.19
C ASP A 110 9.35 3.98 -14.17
N ARG A 111 8.57 3.75 -15.22
CA ARG A 111 7.76 2.54 -15.38
C ARG A 111 8.61 1.28 -15.44
N ARG A 112 9.71 1.33 -16.18
CA ARG A 112 10.66 0.23 -16.29
C ARG A 112 11.31 -0.06 -14.94
N MET A 113 11.80 0.97 -14.24
CA MET A 113 12.40 0.83 -12.91
C MET A 113 11.43 0.20 -11.90
N ILE A 114 10.18 0.65 -11.84
CA ILE A 114 9.15 0.05 -10.98
C ILE A 114 8.85 -1.39 -11.42
N GLY A 115 8.76 -1.66 -12.71
CA GLY A 115 8.55 -3.00 -13.24
C GLY A 115 9.68 -3.98 -12.85
N GLU A 116 10.93 -3.56 -12.92
CA GLU A 116 12.09 -4.34 -12.48
C GLU A 116 12.09 -4.57 -10.97
N ARG A 117 11.73 -3.54 -10.20
CA ARG A 117 11.59 -3.66 -8.75
C ARG A 117 10.49 -4.65 -8.37
N ILE A 118 9.34 -4.61 -9.04
CA ILE A 118 8.24 -5.58 -8.84
C ILE A 118 8.72 -7.00 -9.12
N LYS A 119 9.47 -7.25 -10.21
CA LYS A 119 10.03 -8.57 -10.53
C LYS A 119 10.98 -9.05 -9.42
N THR A 120 11.85 -8.18 -8.96
CA THR A 120 12.81 -8.48 -7.88
C THR A 120 12.08 -8.86 -6.59
N VAL A 121 11.09 -8.08 -6.17
CA VAL A 121 10.32 -8.34 -4.95
C VAL A 121 9.52 -9.64 -5.07
N LYS A 122 8.88 -9.90 -6.22
CA LYS A 122 8.19 -11.17 -6.48
C LYS A 122 9.14 -12.37 -6.38
N SER A 123 10.33 -12.29 -6.96
CA SER A 123 11.34 -13.36 -6.86
C SER A 123 11.75 -13.63 -5.41
N ARG A 124 11.92 -12.58 -4.59
CA ARG A 124 12.22 -12.71 -3.16
C ARG A 124 11.07 -13.37 -2.40
N LEU A 125 9.83 -12.99 -2.67
CA LEU A 125 8.64 -13.60 -2.08
C LEU A 125 8.53 -15.09 -2.43
N GLU A 126 8.81 -15.47 -3.66
CA GLU A 126 8.81 -16.89 -4.06
C GLU A 126 9.87 -17.72 -3.31
N LYS A 127 11.05 -17.15 -3.03
CA LYS A 127 12.06 -17.81 -2.19
C LYS A 127 11.56 -18.02 -0.76
N VAL A 128 10.93 -16.99 -0.17
CA VAL A 128 10.34 -17.08 1.19
C VAL A 128 9.24 -18.13 1.23
N LYS A 129 8.35 -18.17 0.24
CA LYS A 129 7.29 -19.19 0.14
C LYS A 129 7.87 -20.62 0.09
N LYS A 130 8.92 -20.85 -0.70
CA LYS A 130 9.60 -22.15 -0.76
C LYS A 130 10.18 -22.54 0.59
N GLN A 131 10.82 -21.63 1.31
CA GLN A 131 11.33 -21.88 2.65
C GLN A 131 10.20 -22.23 3.63
N HIS A 132 9.09 -21.51 3.60
CA HIS A 132 7.92 -21.82 4.43
C HIS A 132 7.30 -23.17 4.10
N GLN A 133 7.24 -23.55 2.81
CA GLN A 133 6.77 -24.88 2.40
C GLN A 133 7.66 -25.99 2.95
N THR A 134 8.99 -25.81 2.92
CA THR A 134 9.94 -26.79 3.47
C THR A 134 9.75 -26.94 4.98
N GLN A 135 9.65 -25.83 5.72
CA GLN A 135 9.37 -25.84 7.15
C GLN A 135 8.00 -26.45 7.47
N ARG A 136 7.00 -26.21 6.63
CA ARG A 136 5.66 -26.76 6.79
C ARG A 136 5.67 -28.28 6.64
N ARG A 137 6.36 -28.80 5.61
CA ARG A 137 6.51 -30.26 5.40
C ARG A 137 7.19 -30.95 6.58
N ALA A 138 8.19 -30.33 7.18
CA ALA A 138 8.84 -30.86 8.39
C ALA A 138 7.85 -31.00 9.56
N ARG A 139 7.02 -29.95 9.80
CA ARG A 139 5.96 -29.99 10.83
C ARG A 139 4.84 -30.99 10.52
N GLU A 140 4.52 -31.21 9.25
CA GLU A 140 3.53 -32.20 8.83
C GLU A 140 3.98 -33.63 9.14
N LYS A 141 5.25 -33.91 8.98
CA LYS A 141 5.84 -35.23 9.32
C LYS A 141 5.84 -35.51 10.84
N SER A 142 5.83 -34.49 11.67
CA SER A 142 5.80 -34.66 13.14
C SER A 142 4.41 -34.98 13.71
N GLY A 143 3.34 -35.05 12.87
CA GLY A 143 1.98 -35.36 13.31
C GLY A 143 1.31 -34.27 14.17
N ALA A 144 1.90 -33.09 14.31
CA ALA A 144 1.37 -32.02 15.13
C ALA A 144 0.05 -31.46 14.58
N LEU A 145 -0.96 -31.40 15.43
CA LEU A 145 -2.25 -30.77 15.10
C LEU A 145 -2.03 -29.28 14.84
N ARG A 146 -2.62 -28.76 13.77
CA ARG A 146 -2.54 -27.36 13.39
C ARG A 146 -3.89 -26.68 13.54
N VAL A 147 -3.91 -25.57 14.28
CA VAL A 147 -5.09 -24.73 14.46
C VAL A 147 -4.81 -23.35 13.88
N SER A 148 -5.73 -22.81 13.11
CA SER A 148 -5.63 -21.46 12.55
C SER A 148 -6.73 -20.57 13.11
N LEU A 149 -6.36 -19.41 13.64
CA LEU A 149 -7.29 -18.37 14.10
C LEU A 149 -7.61 -17.44 12.92
N VAL A 150 -8.86 -17.41 12.51
CA VAL A 150 -9.36 -16.59 11.38
C VAL A 150 -10.49 -15.71 11.89
N GLY A 151 -10.59 -14.48 11.37
CA GLY A 151 -11.67 -13.54 11.70
C GLY A 151 -11.31 -12.12 11.31
N TYR A 152 -12.27 -11.20 11.44
CA TYR A 152 -12.13 -9.79 11.11
C TYR A 152 -11.04 -9.08 11.93
N THR A 153 -10.61 -7.91 11.45
CA THR A 153 -9.74 -7.01 12.20
C THR A 153 -10.41 -6.64 13.53
N ASN A 154 -9.61 -6.52 14.59
CA ASN A 154 -10.08 -6.20 15.93
C ASN A 154 -11.10 -7.19 16.56
N ALA A 155 -11.17 -8.43 16.07
CA ALA A 155 -12.01 -9.49 16.61
C ALA A 155 -11.35 -10.30 17.76
N GLY A 156 -10.32 -9.78 18.38
CA GLY A 156 -9.66 -10.42 19.53
C GLY A 156 -8.72 -11.59 19.19
N LYS A 157 -8.44 -11.87 17.89
CA LYS A 157 -7.55 -13.00 17.48
C LYS A 157 -6.20 -12.99 18.17
N SER A 158 -5.52 -11.85 18.20
CA SER A 158 -4.20 -11.70 18.79
C SER A 158 -4.24 -11.84 20.31
N THR A 159 -5.29 -11.40 20.95
CA THR A 159 -5.53 -11.58 22.39
C THR A 159 -5.71 -13.05 22.71
N LEU A 160 -6.57 -13.75 21.97
CA LEU A 160 -6.77 -15.20 22.14
C LEU A 160 -5.48 -15.99 21.87
N PHE A 161 -4.77 -15.64 20.80
CA PHE A 161 -3.49 -16.26 20.46
C PHE A 161 -2.46 -16.12 21.58
N ASN A 162 -2.32 -14.92 22.16
CA ASN A 162 -1.41 -14.68 23.28
C ASN A 162 -1.82 -15.48 24.53
N ALA A 163 -3.13 -15.57 24.81
CA ALA A 163 -3.62 -16.36 25.95
C ALA A 163 -3.31 -17.85 25.79
N LEU A 164 -3.49 -18.40 24.57
CA LEU A 164 -3.25 -19.83 24.30
C LEU A 164 -1.77 -20.19 24.22
N THR A 165 -0.91 -19.30 23.75
CA THR A 165 0.50 -19.63 23.43
C THR A 165 1.51 -18.97 24.35
N LYS A 166 1.07 -18.15 25.31
CA LYS A 166 1.93 -17.29 26.14
C LYS A 166 2.85 -16.38 25.30
N ALA A 167 2.49 -16.13 24.04
CA ALA A 167 3.22 -15.24 23.15
C ALA A 167 2.97 -13.77 23.56
N ARG A 168 3.86 -12.88 23.11
CA ARG A 168 3.73 -11.42 23.30
C ARG A 168 3.51 -10.74 21.95
N SER A 169 2.56 -11.24 21.16
CA SER A 169 2.17 -10.56 19.93
C SER A 169 1.44 -9.26 20.26
N LEU A 170 1.65 -8.22 19.46
CA LEU A 170 0.97 -6.95 19.65
C LEU A 170 -0.55 -7.17 19.56
N ALA A 171 -1.24 -7.01 20.67
CA ALA A 171 -2.69 -7.00 20.75
C ALA A 171 -3.11 -5.62 21.26
N ALA A 172 -3.73 -4.85 20.42
CA ALA A 172 -4.19 -3.49 20.73
C ALA A 172 -5.56 -3.25 20.12
N ASP A 173 -6.36 -2.41 20.75
CA ASP A 173 -7.67 -2.00 20.24
C ASP A 173 -7.51 -0.99 19.08
N GLN A 174 -7.01 -1.50 17.97
CA GLN A 174 -6.84 -0.74 16.75
C GLN A 174 -6.87 -1.63 15.51
N LEU A 175 -7.33 -1.08 14.40
CA LEU A 175 -7.34 -1.78 13.12
C LEU A 175 -5.90 -2.11 12.67
N PHE A 176 -5.73 -3.34 12.16
CA PHE A 176 -4.45 -3.84 11.66
C PHE A 176 -3.32 -3.80 12.71
N ALA A 177 -3.64 -4.05 13.98
CA ALA A 177 -2.63 -4.16 15.03
C ALA A 177 -1.59 -5.24 14.72
N THR A 178 -2.03 -6.37 14.17
CA THR A 178 -1.19 -7.47 13.70
C THR A 178 -1.41 -7.68 12.20
N LEU A 179 -0.36 -7.56 11.41
CA LEU A 179 -0.39 -7.83 9.96
C LEU A 179 0.24 -9.19 9.63
N ASP A 180 1.35 -9.51 10.28
CA ASP A 180 2.13 -10.71 10.01
C ASP A 180 1.48 -11.94 10.64
N THR A 181 1.54 -13.07 9.92
CA THR A 181 1.15 -14.36 10.47
C THR A 181 2.20 -14.87 11.45
N THR A 182 1.78 -15.23 12.65
CA THR A 182 2.66 -15.81 13.67
C THR A 182 2.28 -17.26 13.92
N THR A 183 3.28 -18.12 14.07
CA THR A 183 3.09 -19.54 14.44
C THR A 183 3.76 -19.80 15.78
N ARG A 184 3.05 -20.44 16.69
CA ARG A 184 3.56 -20.84 18.01
C ARG A 184 3.05 -22.21 18.37
N GLN A 185 3.79 -22.90 19.21
CA GLN A 185 3.38 -24.16 19.81
C GLN A 185 2.52 -23.84 21.03
N MET A 186 1.40 -24.56 21.17
CA MET A 186 0.60 -24.57 22.39
C MET A 186 1.04 -25.76 23.24
N TRP A 187 1.02 -25.55 24.54
CA TRP A 187 1.29 -26.58 25.55
C TRP A 187 0.01 -26.92 26.31
#